data_3b8f766535a17f66f9653f35a9661d10
#
_entry.id   3b8f766535a17f66f9653f35a9661d10
#
_cell.length_a   1.000
_cell.length_b   1.000
_cell.length_c   1.000
_cell.angle_alpha   90.00
_cell.angle_beta   90.00
_cell.angle_gamma   90.00
#
_symmetry.space_group_name_H-M   'P 1'
#
loop_
_entity.id
_entity.type
_entity.pdbx_description
1 polymer ?
#
loop_
_entity_poly.entity_id
_entity_poly.type
_entity_poly.pdbx_seq_one_letter_code
_entity_poly.pdbx_strand_id
1 'polypeptide(L)'
;MRSTPSLTPRRGFLGGIAAGAAALIAGRFSSAEAEALVSLEPPPVGDEFLTKIKGQYKQVFDCVEPNDGWGPAFVLNFMDTTEQAKKITDKDVTGIAVMRHMAMPLVLNDAMWAKYKIGEMITVKDPKTNAPATRNIFHNNIFMRPGLTYEQAIANRGLVMVACNLALTVLSEMAGKKVGVAAEQAKKDWEAGLLKGVYLAPSGVYAVNRAQQAGCSYCYGG
;
A
#
# COMPACT_ATOMS: atom_id res chain seq x y z
N MET A 1 10.02 -6.97 -62.40
CA MET A 1 10.91 -6.66 -61.28
C MET A 1 10.10 -6.05 -60.14
N ARG A 2 9.86 -6.81 -59.08
CA ARG A 2 9.15 -6.33 -57.87
C ARG A 2 10.23 -5.97 -56.80
N SER A 3 10.30 -4.71 -56.40
CA SER A 3 11.17 -4.23 -55.35
C SER A 3 10.61 -4.63 -53.98
N THR A 4 11.40 -5.39 -53.21
CA THR A 4 11.15 -5.72 -51.80
C THR A 4 11.42 -4.51 -50.90
N PRO A 5 10.55 -4.16 -49.94
CA PRO A 5 10.85 -3.11 -48.97
C PRO A 5 11.86 -3.61 -47.93
N SER A 6 12.87 -2.82 -47.69
CA SER A 6 13.88 -3.07 -46.63
C SER A 6 13.26 -2.89 -45.24
N LEU A 7 13.33 -3.90 -44.41
CA LEU A 7 12.94 -3.84 -43.00
C LEU A 7 14.04 -3.15 -42.18
N THR A 8 13.74 -1.98 -41.66
CA THR A 8 14.61 -1.28 -40.70
C THR A 8 14.64 -2.06 -39.37
N PRO A 9 15.82 -2.34 -38.81
CA PRO A 9 15.89 -3.16 -37.59
C PRO A 9 15.33 -2.40 -36.37
N ARG A 10 14.43 -3.08 -35.66
CA ARG A 10 13.72 -2.56 -34.45
C ARG A 10 14.63 -2.09 -33.30
N ARG A 11 15.91 -2.36 -33.36
CA ARG A 11 16.89 -2.00 -32.30
C ARG A 11 17.23 -0.50 -32.25
N GLY A 12 17.06 0.24 -33.37
CA GLY A 12 17.37 1.67 -33.39
C GLY A 12 16.29 2.58 -32.80
N PHE A 13 15.02 2.09 -32.73
CA PHE A 13 13.91 2.90 -32.24
C PHE A 13 13.89 3.07 -30.71
N LEU A 14 14.27 2.03 -29.97
CA LEU A 14 14.28 2.08 -28.50
C LEU A 14 15.45 2.91 -27.93
N GLY A 15 16.57 2.99 -28.63
CA GLY A 15 17.71 3.82 -28.21
C GLY A 15 17.45 5.31 -28.31
N GLY A 16 16.65 5.74 -29.32
CA GLY A 16 16.31 7.16 -29.51
C GLY A 16 15.34 7.73 -28.49
N ILE A 17 14.40 6.92 -27.97
CA ILE A 17 13.43 7.35 -26.96
C ILE A 17 14.10 7.52 -25.59
N ALA A 18 15.01 6.60 -25.22
CA ALA A 18 15.72 6.69 -23.94
C ALA A 18 16.63 7.92 -23.84
N ALA A 19 17.32 8.28 -24.94
CA ALA A 19 18.16 9.47 -24.98
C ALA A 19 17.35 10.78 -25.00
N GLY A 20 16.19 10.79 -25.67
CA GLY A 20 15.31 11.97 -25.73
C GLY A 20 14.59 12.25 -24.40
N ALA A 21 14.19 11.21 -23.67
CA ALA A 21 13.54 11.37 -22.37
C ALA A 21 14.53 11.85 -21.28
N ALA A 22 15.78 11.37 -21.30
CA ALA A 22 16.81 11.83 -20.38
C ALA A 22 17.19 13.32 -20.62
N ALA A 23 17.24 13.76 -21.88
CA ALA A 23 17.55 15.15 -22.21
C ALA A 23 16.42 16.13 -21.85
N LEU A 24 15.15 15.69 -21.86
CA LEU A 24 14.01 16.53 -21.46
C LEU A 24 13.88 16.68 -19.94
N ILE A 25 14.38 15.73 -19.17
CA ILE A 25 14.37 15.78 -17.69
C ILE A 25 15.58 16.60 -17.20
N ALA A 26 16.76 16.45 -17.82
CA ALA A 26 17.98 17.15 -17.41
C ALA A 26 17.92 18.69 -17.57
N GLY A 27 17.03 19.21 -18.43
CA GLY A 27 16.86 20.65 -18.65
C GLY A 27 15.91 21.36 -17.69
N ARG A 28 15.27 20.64 -16.73
CA ARG A 28 14.26 21.20 -15.82
C ARG A 28 14.66 21.23 -14.35
N PHE A 29 15.76 20.59 -13.98
CA PHE A 29 16.24 20.56 -12.60
C PHE A 29 17.64 21.15 -12.53
N SER A 30 17.90 21.98 -11.52
CA SER A 30 19.26 22.40 -11.19
C SER A 30 20.08 21.20 -10.72
N SER A 31 21.40 21.29 -10.83
CA SER A 31 22.29 20.22 -10.34
C SER A 31 22.05 19.89 -8.87
N ALA A 32 21.67 20.88 -8.05
CA ALA A 32 21.32 20.69 -6.64
C ALA A 32 19.98 19.94 -6.45
N GLU A 33 19.00 20.17 -7.33
CA GLU A 33 17.73 19.43 -7.31
C GLU A 33 17.88 17.99 -7.82
N ALA A 34 18.75 17.78 -8.80
CA ALA A 34 19.12 16.44 -9.28
C ALA A 34 19.92 15.65 -8.22
N GLU A 35 20.83 16.30 -7.48
CA GLU A 35 21.53 15.72 -6.34
C GLU A 35 20.59 15.44 -5.16
N ALA A 36 19.61 16.31 -4.88
CA ALA A 36 18.59 16.06 -3.86
C ALA A 36 17.68 14.87 -4.22
N LEU A 37 17.40 14.64 -5.50
CA LEU A 37 16.68 13.46 -5.97
C LEU A 37 17.52 12.16 -5.91
N VAL A 38 18.85 12.27 -6.01
CA VAL A 38 19.78 11.13 -5.92
C VAL A 38 20.24 10.86 -4.50
N SER A 39 20.19 11.86 -3.61
CA SER A 39 20.54 11.73 -2.19
C SER A 39 19.41 11.24 -1.28
N LEU A 40 18.27 10.85 -1.84
CA LEU A 40 17.32 10.00 -1.12
C LEU A 40 18.02 8.66 -0.91
N GLU A 41 18.66 8.49 0.23
CA GLU A 41 19.02 7.15 0.69
C GLU A 41 17.76 6.28 0.52
N PRO A 42 17.86 5.13 -0.13
CA PRO A 42 16.70 4.26 -0.24
C PRO A 42 16.20 4.04 1.19
N PRO A 43 14.89 4.25 1.47
CA PRO A 43 14.35 3.97 2.78
C PRO A 43 14.78 2.54 3.14
N PRO A 44 15.06 2.25 4.42
CA PRO A 44 15.47 0.92 4.83
C PRO A 44 14.52 -0.08 4.17
N VAL A 45 15.09 -1.10 3.55
CA VAL A 45 14.32 -2.06 2.75
C VAL A 45 13.33 -2.73 3.69
N GLY A 46 12.06 -2.30 3.66
CA GLY A 46 11.01 -2.79 4.55
C GLY A 46 10.55 -4.17 4.13
N ASP A 47 11.46 -5.14 4.25
CA ASP A 47 11.22 -6.56 3.98
C ASP A 47 10.87 -7.34 5.27
N GLU A 48 10.73 -6.65 6.42
CA GLU A 48 10.47 -7.28 7.73
C GLU A 48 9.19 -8.10 7.72
N PHE A 49 8.18 -7.68 6.95
CA PHE A 49 6.93 -8.43 6.80
C PHE A 49 7.14 -9.82 6.19
N LEU A 50 8.19 -10.03 5.40
CA LEU A 50 8.51 -11.33 4.80
C LEU A 50 8.81 -12.40 5.86
N THR A 51 9.31 -12.00 7.02
CA THR A 51 9.56 -12.92 8.15
C THR A 51 8.27 -13.54 8.71
N LYS A 52 7.11 -12.96 8.37
CA LYS A 52 5.79 -13.46 8.77
C LYS A 52 5.18 -14.41 7.77
N ILE A 53 5.77 -14.52 6.57
CA ILE A 53 5.28 -15.43 5.53
C ILE A 53 5.66 -16.86 5.89
N LYS A 54 4.66 -17.68 6.17
CA LYS A 54 4.81 -19.06 6.60
C LYS A 54 3.73 -19.95 5.97
N GLY A 55 3.87 -21.25 6.18
CA GLY A 55 2.88 -22.22 5.75
C GLY A 55 2.88 -22.47 4.24
N GLN A 56 2.00 -23.36 3.84
CA GLN A 56 1.86 -23.81 2.46
C GLN A 56 0.94 -22.88 1.64
N TYR A 57 -0.11 -22.34 2.27
CA TYR A 57 -1.14 -21.52 1.61
C TYR A 57 -0.86 -20.05 1.88
N LYS A 58 -0.46 -19.32 0.83
CA LYS A 58 -0.01 -17.93 0.96
C LYS A 58 -0.63 -17.07 -0.14
N GLN A 59 -1.24 -15.96 0.26
CA GLN A 59 -1.84 -15.03 -0.69
C GLN A 59 -1.60 -13.58 -0.28
N VAL A 60 -1.22 -12.75 -1.24
CA VAL A 60 -1.14 -11.29 -1.10
C VAL A 60 -2.36 -10.65 -1.76
N PHE A 61 -3.00 -9.76 -1.00
CA PHE A 61 -4.13 -8.96 -1.46
C PHE A 61 -3.67 -7.52 -1.68
N ASP A 62 -3.84 -7.05 -2.90
CA ASP A 62 -3.46 -5.73 -3.34
C ASP A 62 -4.63 -4.76 -3.14
N CYS A 63 -4.64 -4.07 -1.99
CA CYS A 63 -5.69 -3.12 -1.61
C CYS A 63 -5.31 -1.72 -2.08
N VAL A 64 -6.02 -1.22 -3.08
CA VAL A 64 -5.72 0.04 -3.77
C VAL A 64 -6.66 1.16 -3.32
N GLU A 65 -7.93 0.83 -3.16
CA GLU A 65 -8.99 1.76 -2.76
C GLU A 65 -9.55 1.39 -1.37
N PRO A 66 -10.24 2.30 -0.69
CA PRO A 66 -10.88 2.00 0.60
C PRO A 66 -11.86 0.83 0.54
N ASN A 67 -12.59 0.70 -0.57
CA ASN A 67 -13.49 -0.41 -0.88
C ASN A 67 -14.32 -0.86 0.35
N ASP A 68 -14.89 0.10 1.07
CA ASP A 68 -15.68 -0.10 2.30
C ASP A 68 -15.01 -1.03 3.35
N GLY A 69 -13.67 -1.12 3.32
CA GLY A 69 -12.90 -1.99 4.23
C GLY A 69 -12.88 -3.47 3.85
N TRP A 70 -13.30 -3.82 2.64
CA TRP A 70 -13.32 -5.22 2.18
C TRP A 70 -11.94 -5.86 2.08
N GLY A 71 -10.89 -5.10 1.79
CA GLY A 71 -9.54 -5.67 1.59
C GLY A 71 -9.11 -6.60 2.72
N PRO A 72 -8.98 -6.14 3.98
CA PRO A 72 -8.65 -6.99 5.12
C PRO A 72 -9.68 -8.09 5.39
N ALA A 73 -10.96 -7.86 5.07
CA ALA A 73 -11.99 -8.89 5.19
C ALA A 73 -11.78 -10.03 4.20
N PHE A 74 -11.36 -9.75 2.97
CA PHE A 74 -11.00 -10.79 1.98
C PHE A 74 -9.80 -11.62 2.44
N VAL A 75 -8.79 -11.00 3.05
CA VAL A 75 -7.66 -11.74 3.60
C VAL A 75 -8.11 -12.73 4.65
N LEU A 76 -8.91 -12.29 5.61
CA LEU A 76 -9.43 -13.19 6.66
C LEU A 76 -10.36 -14.25 6.11
N ASN A 77 -11.17 -13.92 5.09
CA ASN A 77 -12.01 -14.92 4.42
C ASN A 77 -11.16 -15.99 3.71
N PHE A 78 -10.09 -15.60 3.05
CA PHE A 78 -9.13 -16.54 2.47
C PHE A 78 -8.54 -17.47 3.54
N MET A 79 -8.12 -16.93 4.68
CA MET A 79 -7.56 -17.71 5.79
C MET A 79 -8.58 -18.69 6.33
N ASP A 80 -9.79 -18.23 6.74
CA ASP A 80 -10.86 -19.04 7.31
C ASP A 80 -11.28 -20.16 6.35
N THR A 81 -11.51 -19.84 5.08
CA THR A 81 -11.99 -20.82 4.09
C THR A 81 -10.91 -21.85 3.75
N THR A 82 -9.65 -21.45 3.71
CA THR A 82 -8.53 -22.37 3.46
C THR A 82 -8.34 -23.32 4.64
N GLU A 83 -8.38 -22.80 5.87
CA GLU A 83 -8.29 -23.62 7.08
C GLU A 83 -9.42 -24.66 7.15
N GLN A 84 -10.65 -24.23 6.88
CA GLN A 84 -11.80 -25.12 6.86
C GLN A 84 -11.69 -26.18 5.75
N ALA A 85 -11.37 -25.78 4.52
CA ALA A 85 -11.31 -26.68 3.37
C ALA A 85 -10.17 -27.69 3.47
N LYS A 86 -9.04 -27.29 4.06
CA LYS A 86 -7.82 -28.13 4.17
C LYS A 86 -7.67 -28.80 5.53
N LYS A 87 -8.54 -28.46 6.52
CA LYS A 87 -8.46 -28.93 7.91
C LYS A 87 -7.11 -28.62 8.55
N ILE A 88 -6.64 -27.40 8.38
CA ILE A 88 -5.36 -26.86 8.86
C ILE A 88 -5.60 -25.66 9.80
N THR A 89 -4.54 -25.02 10.23
CA THR A 89 -4.61 -23.87 11.16
C THR A 89 -3.88 -22.65 10.62
N ASP A 90 -3.99 -21.50 11.29
CA ASP A 90 -3.25 -20.26 10.97
C ASP A 90 -1.72 -20.46 10.81
N LYS A 91 -1.15 -21.57 11.29
CA LYS A 91 0.28 -21.88 11.11
C LYS A 91 0.63 -22.23 9.66
N ASP A 92 -0.34 -22.73 8.93
CA ASP A 92 -0.18 -23.22 7.56
C ASP A 92 -0.65 -22.24 6.50
N VAL A 93 -1.23 -21.10 6.93
CA VAL A 93 -1.81 -20.06 6.06
C VAL A 93 -1.13 -18.72 6.32
N THR A 94 -0.87 -17.94 5.26
CA THR A 94 -0.48 -16.54 5.37
C THR A 94 -1.32 -15.69 4.44
N GLY A 95 -2.06 -14.75 5.02
CA GLY A 95 -2.78 -13.71 4.29
C GLY A 95 -2.11 -12.35 4.51
N ILE A 96 -1.82 -11.64 3.42
CA ILE A 96 -1.16 -10.33 3.44
C ILE A 96 -2.08 -9.30 2.81
N ALA A 97 -2.38 -8.21 3.52
CA ALA A 97 -3.02 -7.01 2.98
C ALA A 97 -1.98 -5.94 2.70
N VAL A 98 -1.75 -5.60 1.44
CA VAL A 98 -0.90 -4.46 1.04
C VAL A 98 -1.78 -3.24 0.84
N MET A 99 -1.74 -2.32 1.80
CA MET A 99 -2.53 -1.09 1.83
C MET A 99 -1.77 0.03 1.10
N ARG A 100 -2.16 0.30 -0.14
CA ARG A 100 -1.49 1.30 -0.99
C ARG A 100 -2.49 2.27 -1.61
N HIS A 101 -2.02 3.32 -2.28
CA HIS A 101 -2.86 4.35 -2.88
C HIS A 101 -3.89 4.86 -1.85
N MET A 102 -5.18 4.96 -2.19
CA MET A 102 -6.22 5.46 -1.29
C MET A 102 -6.63 4.49 -0.17
N ALA A 103 -6.22 3.22 -0.23
CA ALA A 103 -6.41 2.29 0.89
C ALA A 103 -5.39 2.49 2.02
N MET A 104 -4.24 3.15 1.75
CA MET A 104 -3.20 3.35 2.78
C MET A 104 -3.73 3.99 4.08
N PRO A 105 -4.58 5.02 4.06
CA PRO A 105 -5.08 5.63 5.29
C PRO A 105 -5.92 4.72 6.20
N LEU A 106 -6.38 3.58 5.71
CA LEU A 106 -7.16 2.62 6.53
C LEU A 106 -6.32 1.99 7.65
N VAL A 107 -5.00 2.06 7.57
CA VAL A 107 -4.08 1.58 8.63
C VAL A 107 -3.56 2.69 9.54
N LEU A 108 -4.20 3.87 9.53
CA LEU A 108 -3.92 4.97 10.44
C LEU A 108 -4.94 5.01 11.58
N ASN A 109 -4.50 5.46 12.76
CA ASN A 109 -5.34 5.60 13.94
C ASN A 109 -6.33 6.77 13.84
N ASP A 110 -7.30 6.82 14.75
CA ASP A 110 -8.36 7.84 14.79
C ASP A 110 -7.83 9.27 14.91
N ALA A 111 -6.72 9.48 15.63
CA ALA A 111 -6.14 10.81 15.79
C ALA A 111 -5.66 11.38 14.45
N MET A 112 -5.11 10.55 13.57
CA MET A 112 -4.72 10.96 12.22
C MET A 112 -5.94 11.26 11.35
N TRP A 113 -6.97 10.42 11.41
CA TRP A 113 -8.24 10.66 10.70
C TRP A 113 -8.88 12.00 11.08
N ALA A 114 -8.92 12.32 12.38
CA ALA A 114 -9.45 13.59 12.86
C ALA A 114 -8.59 14.78 12.42
N LYS A 115 -7.28 14.73 12.71
CA LYS A 115 -6.34 15.83 12.48
C LYS A 115 -6.24 16.21 11.01
N TYR A 116 -6.15 15.23 10.14
CA TYR A 116 -5.89 15.41 8.70
C TYR A 116 -7.15 15.34 7.84
N LYS A 117 -8.34 15.24 8.45
CA LYS A 117 -9.64 15.14 7.75
C LYS A 117 -9.63 14.05 6.68
N ILE A 118 -9.12 12.88 7.05
CA ILE A 118 -8.88 11.77 6.11
C ILE A 118 -10.18 11.34 5.44
N GLY A 119 -11.30 11.26 6.19
CA GLY A 119 -12.59 10.90 5.61
C GLY A 119 -13.06 11.80 4.47
N GLU A 120 -12.74 13.12 4.55
CA GLU A 120 -13.01 14.05 3.43
C GLU A 120 -12.08 13.75 2.24
N MET A 121 -10.80 13.44 2.51
CA MET A 121 -9.80 13.22 1.48
C MET A 121 -10.08 11.98 0.63
N ILE A 122 -10.47 10.86 1.27
CA ILE A 122 -10.74 9.59 0.60
C ILE A 122 -12.23 9.29 0.45
N THR A 123 -13.09 10.29 0.65
CA THR A 123 -14.56 10.23 0.46
C THR A 123 -15.26 9.15 1.30
N VAL A 124 -14.76 8.91 2.51
CA VAL A 124 -15.35 7.96 3.46
C VAL A 124 -16.28 8.68 4.41
N LYS A 125 -17.52 8.22 4.53
CA LYS A 125 -18.54 8.77 5.42
C LYS A 125 -18.73 7.88 6.65
N ASP A 126 -18.95 8.51 7.80
CA ASP A 126 -19.40 7.78 9.00
C ASP A 126 -20.86 7.32 8.79
N PRO A 127 -21.15 6.01 8.89
CA PRO A 127 -22.48 5.47 8.63
C PRO A 127 -23.56 5.94 9.59
N LYS A 128 -23.18 6.48 10.76
CA LYS A 128 -24.14 7.02 11.75
C LYS A 128 -24.56 8.44 11.43
N THR A 129 -23.66 9.27 10.91
CA THR A 129 -23.90 10.69 10.71
C THR A 129 -24.05 11.08 9.25
N ASN A 130 -23.65 10.21 8.33
CA ASN A 130 -23.53 10.47 6.89
C ASN A 130 -22.59 11.65 6.54
N ALA A 131 -21.84 12.17 7.52
CA ALA A 131 -20.80 13.17 7.35
C ALA A 131 -19.46 12.49 7.04
N PRO A 132 -18.44 13.21 6.52
CA PRO A 132 -17.09 12.69 6.40
C PRO A 132 -16.59 12.11 7.72
N ALA A 133 -16.02 10.91 7.68
CA ALA A 133 -15.58 10.23 8.87
C ALA A 133 -14.39 10.97 9.53
N THR A 134 -14.51 11.27 10.83
CA THR A 134 -13.45 11.89 11.64
C THR A 134 -12.64 10.86 12.44
N ARG A 135 -12.92 9.59 12.25
CA ARG A 135 -12.22 8.44 12.84
C ARG A 135 -12.10 7.34 11.82
N ASN A 136 -11.18 6.43 12.02
CA ASN A 136 -11.06 5.24 11.19
C ASN A 136 -12.19 4.26 11.52
N ILE A 137 -13.20 4.20 10.67
CA ILE A 137 -14.38 3.36 10.90
C ILE A 137 -14.12 1.87 10.59
N PHE A 138 -12.96 1.53 10.01
CA PHE A 138 -12.64 0.19 9.53
C PHE A 138 -11.83 -0.63 10.52
N HIS A 139 -10.87 0.00 11.22
CA HIS A 139 -9.90 -0.76 12.03
C HIS A 139 -10.50 -1.44 13.26
N ASN A 140 -11.60 -0.90 13.82
CA ASN A 140 -12.28 -1.44 15.00
C ASN A 140 -13.45 -2.38 14.66
N ASN A 141 -13.71 -2.60 13.39
CA ASN A 141 -14.84 -3.40 12.95
C ASN A 141 -14.59 -3.94 11.54
N ILE A 142 -13.81 -4.99 11.44
CA ILE A 142 -13.55 -5.64 10.15
C ILE A 142 -14.86 -6.14 9.58
N PHE A 143 -15.12 -5.88 8.31
CA PHE A 143 -16.35 -6.25 7.64
C PHE A 143 -16.69 -7.75 7.87
N MET A 144 -17.94 -8.03 8.20
CA MET A 144 -18.46 -9.37 8.59
C MET A 144 -17.83 -9.99 9.85
N ARG A 145 -17.03 -9.22 10.61
CA ARG A 145 -16.42 -9.69 11.87
C ARG A 145 -16.58 -8.62 12.97
N PRO A 146 -17.82 -8.42 13.48
CA PRO A 146 -18.11 -7.40 14.46
C PRO A 146 -17.20 -7.51 15.70
N GLY A 147 -16.58 -6.39 16.08
CA GLY A 147 -15.71 -6.33 17.26
C GLY A 147 -14.28 -6.84 17.06
N LEU A 148 -13.93 -7.39 15.89
CA LEU A 148 -12.55 -7.73 15.58
C LEU A 148 -11.81 -6.50 15.05
N THR A 149 -10.73 -6.12 15.71
CA THR A 149 -9.86 -5.01 15.26
C THR A 149 -8.74 -5.51 14.35
N TYR A 150 -8.12 -4.60 13.58
CA TYR A 150 -6.94 -4.96 12.77
C TYR A 150 -5.81 -5.47 13.66
N GLU A 151 -5.55 -4.81 14.80
CA GLU A 151 -4.50 -5.21 15.73
C GLU A 151 -4.74 -6.59 16.34
N GLN A 152 -6.01 -6.92 16.63
CA GLN A 152 -6.38 -8.26 17.10
C GLN A 152 -6.22 -9.31 15.99
N ALA A 153 -6.59 -8.99 14.74
CA ALA A 153 -6.40 -9.88 13.62
C ALA A 153 -4.90 -10.14 13.34
N ILE A 154 -4.07 -9.11 13.45
CA ILE A 154 -2.61 -9.23 13.35
C ILE A 154 -2.06 -10.13 14.48
N ALA A 155 -2.44 -9.86 15.72
CA ALA A 155 -1.90 -10.56 16.89
C ALA A 155 -2.38 -12.01 17.00
N ASN A 156 -3.66 -12.25 16.76
CA ASN A 156 -4.31 -13.51 17.07
C ASN A 156 -4.45 -14.47 15.87
N ARG A 157 -4.54 -13.90 14.65
CA ARG A 157 -4.72 -14.67 13.42
C ARG A 157 -3.48 -14.67 12.53
N GLY A 158 -2.48 -13.82 12.83
CA GLY A 158 -1.31 -13.70 11.99
C GLY A 158 -1.58 -12.99 10.65
N LEU A 159 -2.64 -12.17 10.57
CA LEU A 159 -2.84 -11.26 9.44
C LEU A 159 -1.60 -10.37 9.27
N VAL A 160 -1.04 -10.33 8.08
CA VAL A 160 0.09 -9.43 7.77
C VAL A 160 -0.45 -8.19 7.07
N MET A 161 -0.24 -7.01 7.65
CA MET A 161 -0.64 -5.74 7.04
C MET A 161 0.59 -4.92 6.69
N VAL A 162 0.64 -4.42 5.46
CA VAL A 162 1.78 -3.66 4.93
C VAL A 162 1.29 -2.34 4.36
N ALA A 163 1.78 -1.24 4.89
CA ALA A 163 1.52 0.11 4.39
C ALA A 163 2.54 0.52 3.33
N CYS A 164 2.09 1.24 2.31
CA CYS A 164 2.92 1.82 1.26
C CYS A 164 3.52 3.15 1.71
N ASN A 165 4.84 3.24 1.93
CA ASN A 165 5.51 4.49 2.32
C ASN A 165 5.38 5.58 1.24
N LEU A 166 5.42 5.23 -0.04
CA LEU A 166 5.20 6.20 -1.11
C LEU A 166 3.80 6.84 -1.01
N ALA A 167 2.75 6.02 -0.82
CA ALA A 167 1.40 6.55 -0.63
C ALA A 167 1.28 7.35 0.67
N LEU A 168 1.89 6.90 1.78
CA LEU A 168 1.95 7.62 3.03
C LEU A 168 2.56 9.01 2.82
N THR A 169 3.70 9.10 2.14
CA THR A 169 4.40 10.37 1.89
C THR A 169 3.54 11.33 1.06
N VAL A 170 3.00 10.86 -0.07
CA VAL A 170 2.20 11.71 -0.97
C VAL A 170 0.90 12.16 -0.30
N LEU A 171 0.17 11.23 0.32
CA LEU A 171 -1.13 11.56 0.92
C LEU A 171 -1.00 12.40 2.19
N SER A 172 0.04 12.18 3.01
CA SER A 172 0.29 13.02 4.19
C SER A 172 0.63 14.46 3.81
N GLU A 173 1.42 14.67 2.74
CA GLU A 173 1.71 16.01 2.21
C GLU A 173 0.42 16.69 1.73
N MET A 174 -0.39 15.99 0.93
CA MET A 174 -1.67 16.53 0.44
C MET A 174 -2.62 16.89 1.58
N ALA A 175 -2.73 16.03 2.58
CA ALA A 175 -3.57 16.24 3.76
C ALA A 175 -3.01 17.37 4.64
N GLY A 176 -1.70 17.40 4.85
CA GLY A 176 -1.01 18.45 5.60
C GLY A 176 -1.26 19.84 5.01
N LYS A 177 -1.12 19.98 3.69
CA LYS A 177 -1.42 21.23 2.97
C LYS A 177 -2.85 21.74 3.23
N LYS A 178 -3.82 20.83 3.26
CA LYS A 178 -5.24 21.21 3.53
C LYS A 178 -5.48 21.72 4.95
N VAL A 179 -4.71 21.25 5.93
CA VAL A 179 -4.88 21.59 7.34
C VAL A 179 -3.79 22.52 7.87
N GLY A 180 -2.91 23.03 7.01
CA GLY A 180 -1.86 23.99 7.39
C GLY A 180 -0.68 23.36 8.14
N VAL A 181 -0.41 22.07 7.93
CA VAL A 181 0.75 21.35 8.51
C VAL A 181 1.81 21.17 7.44
N ALA A 182 3.08 21.44 7.78
CA ALA A 182 4.19 21.25 6.87
C ALA A 182 4.33 19.77 6.44
N ALA A 183 4.74 19.51 5.20
CA ALA A 183 4.81 18.18 4.61
C ALA A 183 5.64 17.19 5.45
N GLU A 184 6.82 17.62 5.91
CA GLU A 184 7.70 16.80 6.74
C GLU A 184 7.03 16.41 8.08
N GLN A 185 6.35 17.36 8.73
CA GLN A 185 5.64 17.09 9.97
C GLN A 185 4.43 16.18 9.74
N ALA A 186 3.68 16.41 8.66
CA ALA A 186 2.56 15.55 8.31
C ALA A 186 3.01 14.10 8.06
N LYS A 187 4.13 13.90 7.37
CA LYS A 187 4.72 12.57 7.16
C LYS A 187 5.11 11.91 8.48
N LYS A 188 5.82 12.61 9.36
CA LYS A 188 6.21 12.10 10.70
C LYS A 188 4.99 11.72 11.54
N ASP A 189 3.94 12.54 11.50
CA ASP A 189 2.69 12.26 12.21
C ASP A 189 2.03 10.97 11.70
N TRP A 190 1.99 10.80 10.37
CA TRP A 190 1.37 9.63 9.76
C TRP A 190 2.18 8.35 10.02
N GLU A 191 3.50 8.42 10.00
CA GLU A 191 4.37 7.30 10.40
C GLU A 191 4.12 6.89 11.86
N ALA A 192 4.04 7.87 12.76
CA ALA A 192 3.72 7.63 14.18
C ALA A 192 2.26 7.19 14.40
N GLY A 193 1.38 7.53 13.46
CA GLY A 193 -0.05 7.20 13.49
C GLY A 193 -0.41 5.83 12.92
N LEU A 194 0.55 5.06 12.42
CA LEU A 194 0.31 3.69 11.96
C LEU A 194 -0.20 2.81 13.10
N LEU A 195 -1.19 1.97 12.79
CA LEU A 195 -1.71 0.98 13.74
C LEU A 195 -0.62 -0.03 14.12
N LYS A 196 -0.68 -0.51 15.35
CA LYS A 196 0.32 -1.43 15.89
C LYS A 196 0.39 -2.73 15.07
N GLY A 197 1.59 -3.09 14.66
CA GLY A 197 1.86 -4.32 13.91
C GLY A 197 1.76 -4.18 12.40
N VAL A 198 1.43 -2.99 11.89
CA VAL A 198 1.50 -2.68 10.45
C VAL A 198 2.97 -2.45 10.06
N TYR A 199 3.41 -3.12 9.00
CA TYR A 199 4.73 -2.93 8.41
C TYR A 199 4.72 -1.79 7.40
N LEU A 200 5.82 -1.08 7.28
CA LEU A 200 5.99 -0.01 6.30
C LEU A 200 6.98 -0.45 5.21
N ALA A 201 6.49 -0.73 4.00
CA ALA A 201 7.35 -1.06 2.87
C ALA A 201 7.65 0.20 2.02
N PRO A 202 8.77 0.26 1.29
CA PRO A 202 9.15 1.39 0.44
C PRO A 202 8.03 1.83 -0.50
N SER A 203 7.36 0.86 -1.13
CA SER A 203 6.11 1.09 -1.88
C SER A 203 5.22 -0.15 -1.84
N GLY A 204 3.92 0.04 -2.07
CA GLY A 204 2.98 -1.09 -2.11
C GLY A 204 3.25 -2.04 -3.27
N VAL A 205 3.59 -1.54 -4.45
CA VAL A 205 3.95 -2.40 -5.60
C VAL A 205 5.22 -3.21 -5.35
N TYR A 206 6.18 -2.64 -4.60
CA TYR A 206 7.35 -3.38 -4.12
C TYR A 206 6.92 -4.51 -3.17
N ALA A 207 6.08 -4.21 -2.18
CA ALA A 207 5.61 -5.20 -1.21
C ALA A 207 4.86 -6.36 -1.88
N VAL A 208 3.97 -6.07 -2.85
CA VAL A 208 3.27 -7.09 -3.66
C VAL A 208 4.27 -7.98 -4.40
N ASN A 209 5.26 -7.37 -5.07
CA ASN A 209 6.30 -8.14 -5.79
C ASN A 209 7.10 -9.04 -4.83
N ARG A 210 7.54 -8.50 -3.68
CA ARG A 210 8.30 -9.27 -2.68
C ARG A 210 7.50 -10.42 -2.09
N ALA A 211 6.20 -10.21 -1.80
CA ALA A 211 5.32 -11.28 -1.34
C ALA A 211 5.18 -12.40 -2.39
N GLN A 212 5.03 -12.04 -3.66
CA GLN A 212 4.96 -13.03 -4.75
C GLN A 212 6.29 -13.80 -4.91
N GLN A 213 7.44 -13.14 -4.80
CA GLN A 213 8.75 -13.81 -4.79
C GLN A 213 8.89 -14.77 -3.60
N ALA A 214 8.26 -14.50 -2.47
CA ALA A 214 8.18 -15.39 -1.31
C ALA A 214 7.13 -16.51 -1.47
N GLY A 215 6.55 -16.66 -2.65
CA GLY A 215 5.62 -17.74 -3.00
C GLY A 215 4.15 -17.45 -2.71
N CYS A 216 3.77 -16.18 -2.49
CA CYS A 216 2.35 -15.82 -2.37
C CYS A 216 1.69 -15.76 -3.75
N SER A 217 0.47 -16.32 -3.86
CA SER A 217 -0.42 -16.01 -4.97
C SER A 217 -0.96 -14.59 -4.84
N TYR A 218 -1.39 -14.01 -5.95
CA TYR A 218 -1.92 -12.64 -5.98
C TYR A 218 -3.44 -12.63 -6.01
N CYS A 219 -4.04 -11.68 -5.29
CA CYS A 219 -5.46 -11.35 -5.38
C CYS A 219 -5.63 -9.83 -5.35
N TYR A 220 -6.50 -9.30 -6.21
CA TYR A 220 -6.92 -7.90 -6.11
C TYR A 220 -7.88 -7.73 -4.95
N GLY A 221 -7.62 -6.78 -4.06
CA GLY A 221 -8.36 -6.54 -2.81
C GLY A 221 -9.29 -5.32 -2.82
N GLY A 222 -9.37 -4.61 -3.98
CA GLY A 222 -10.19 -3.42 -4.14
C GLY A 222 -9.39 -2.17 -4.42
#